data_01635abed0118c597b03a2f31220b781
#
_entry.id   01635abed0118c597b03a2f31220b781
#
_cell.length_a   1.000
_cell.length_b   1.000
_cell.length_c   1.000
_cell.angle_alpha   90.00
_cell.angle_beta   90.00
_cell.angle_gamma   90.00
#
_symmetry.space_group_name_H-M   'P 1'
#
loop_
_entity.id
_entity.type
_entity.pdbx_description
1 polymer ?
#
loop_
_entity_poly.entity_id
_entity_poly.type
_entity_poly.pdbx_seq_one_letter_code
_entity_poly.pdbx_strand_id
1 'polypeptide(L)'
;AEGWSLALKYSNLYYLIGEKGFIDEYHSAGIWLSLAVFMIVLYYIGRKKLKISAEFILLLGGFVGLLAPFFLPQMHERYSFFAEVFLILYVILKPQKFYLPVFQSLTSFMGYSIFVAQDWSLPIQYMPFITLTVLCLTGYEVYKYINDPGNQEVASC
;
A
#
# COMPACT_ATOMS: atom_id res chain seq x y z
N ALA A 1 -11.71 -24.91 -11.55
CA ALA A 1 -11.69 -24.64 -10.11
C ALA A 1 -10.45 -23.77 -9.87
N GLU A 2 -10.62 -22.48 -9.80
CA GLU A 2 -9.56 -21.58 -9.34
C GLU A 2 -9.34 -21.91 -7.87
N GLY A 3 -8.20 -22.54 -7.58
CA GLY A 3 -7.86 -22.91 -6.21
C GLY A 3 -7.82 -21.67 -5.33
N TRP A 4 -8.30 -21.78 -4.15
CA TRP A 4 -8.25 -20.78 -3.10
C TRP A 4 -6.78 -20.44 -2.82
N SER A 5 -6.31 -19.29 -3.32
CA SER A 5 -4.95 -18.80 -3.13
C SER A 5 -5.01 -17.58 -2.21
N LEU A 6 -4.05 -17.44 -1.30
CA LEU A 6 -3.94 -16.27 -0.42
C LEU A 6 -3.58 -15.00 -1.19
N ALA A 7 -2.96 -15.16 -2.36
CA ALA A 7 -2.57 -14.07 -3.25
C ALA A 7 -3.32 -14.19 -4.58
N LEU A 8 -4.50 -13.58 -4.69
CA LEU A 8 -5.28 -13.53 -5.93
C LEU A 8 -4.65 -12.52 -6.91
N LYS A 9 -3.52 -12.91 -7.54
CA LYS A 9 -2.82 -12.12 -8.59
C LYS A 9 -2.34 -10.72 -8.16
N TYR A 10 -2.43 -10.38 -6.87
CA TYR A 10 -1.86 -9.16 -6.32
C TYR A 10 -0.52 -9.43 -5.66
N SER A 11 0.44 -8.54 -5.88
CA SER A 11 1.79 -8.58 -5.32
C SER A 11 1.78 -8.20 -3.84
N ASN A 12 1.30 -9.06 -2.98
CA ASN A 12 1.13 -8.83 -1.54
C ASN A 12 2.15 -9.61 -0.69
N LEU A 13 2.05 -9.44 0.63
CA LEU A 13 2.88 -10.13 1.62
C LEU A 13 2.84 -11.67 1.46
N TYR A 14 1.68 -12.22 1.12
CA TYR A 14 1.49 -13.67 1.03
C TYR A 14 2.23 -14.28 -0.16
N TYR A 15 2.44 -13.49 -1.21
CA TYR A 15 3.25 -13.90 -2.34
C TYR A 15 4.73 -14.05 -1.97
N LEU A 16 5.22 -13.27 -0.99
CA LEU A 16 6.58 -13.36 -0.46
C LEU A 16 6.79 -14.59 0.44
N ILE A 17 5.75 -15.00 1.15
CA ILE A 17 5.83 -16.10 2.14
C ILE A 17 5.70 -17.46 1.47
N GLY A 18 5.17 -17.52 0.24
CA GLY A 18 4.96 -18.75 -0.51
C GLY A 18 3.52 -19.25 -0.50
N GLU A 19 2.95 -19.26 -1.68
CA GLU A 19 1.53 -19.45 -1.97
C GLU A 19 0.95 -20.84 -1.64
N LYS A 20 1.81 -21.82 -1.33
CA LYS A 20 1.47 -23.23 -1.33
C LYS A 20 1.32 -23.83 0.06
N GLY A 21 0.35 -23.39 0.81
CA GLY A 21 0.04 -24.14 2.03
C GLY A 21 -0.80 -23.39 3.05
N PHE A 22 -1.87 -24.02 3.54
CA PHE A 22 -2.64 -23.61 4.70
C PHE A 22 -3.51 -22.36 4.52
N ILE A 23 -4.35 -22.37 3.50
CA ILE A 23 -5.23 -21.24 3.14
C ILE A 23 -6.14 -20.83 4.30
N ASP A 24 -6.73 -21.78 4.99
CA ASP A 24 -7.74 -21.48 6.03
C ASP A 24 -7.11 -20.91 7.32
N GLU A 25 -5.97 -21.45 7.74
CA GLU A 25 -5.29 -20.99 8.97
C GLU A 25 -4.67 -19.61 8.79
N TYR A 26 -4.00 -19.35 7.65
CA TYR A 26 -3.35 -18.07 7.39
C TYR A 26 -4.32 -16.96 6.97
N HIS A 27 -5.51 -17.30 6.47
CA HIS A 27 -6.51 -16.30 6.10
C HIS A 27 -6.95 -15.48 7.31
N SER A 28 -7.36 -16.14 8.37
CA SER A 28 -7.77 -15.49 9.63
C SER A 28 -6.61 -14.73 10.27
N ALA A 29 -5.42 -15.34 10.31
CA ALA A 29 -4.22 -14.69 10.83
C ALA A 29 -3.86 -13.42 10.04
N GLY A 30 -4.01 -13.44 8.71
CA GLY A 30 -3.77 -12.30 7.84
C GLY A 30 -4.74 -11.14 8.09
N ILE A 31 -6.01 -11.42 8.33
CA ILE A 31 -6.99 -10.39 8.68
C ILE A 31 -6.63 -9.74 10.02
N TRP A 32 -6.29 -10.53 11.04
CA TRP A 32 -5.88 -10.00 12.34
C TRP A 32 -4.59 -9.20 12.27
N LEU A 33 -3.60 -9.65 11.47
CA LEU A 33 -2.37 -8.91 11.22
C LEU A 33 -2.67 -7.56 10.57
N SER A 34 -3.51 -7.54 9.53
CA SER A 34 -3.92 -6.31 8.86
C SER A 34 -4.59 -5.35 9.81
N LEU A 35 -5.53 -5.84 10.62
CA LEU A 35 -6.21 -5.03 11.63
C LEU A 35 -5.22 -4.44 12.64
N ALA A 36 -4.28 -5.24 13.13
CA ALA A 36 -3.26 -4.80 14.07
C ALA A 36 -2.39 -3.68 13.46
N VAL A 37 -1.93 -3.84 12.21
CA VAL A 37 -1.14 -2.82 11.51
C VAL A 37 -1.94 -1.52 11.34
N PHE A 38 -3.21 -1.61 10.94
CA PHE A 38 -4.08 -0.44 10.83
C PHE A 38 -4.27 0.27 12.17
N MET A 39 -4.50 -0.49 13.24
CA MET A 39 -4.67 0.08 14.58
C MET A 39 -3.40 0.79 15.07
N ILE A 40 -2.22 0.24 14.78
CA ILE A 40 -0.94 0.89 15.11
C ILE A 40 -0.80 2.22 14.36
N VAL A 41 -1.10 2.24 13.06
CA VAL A 41 -1.02 3.46 12.23
C VAL A 41 -2.01 4.51 12.74
N LEU A 42 -3.26 4.13 12.98
CA LEU A 42 -4.30 5.04 13.50
C LEU A 42 -3.94 5.58 14.90
N TYR A 43 -3.43 4.72 15.77
CA TYR A 43 -2.96 5.13 17.11
C TYR A 43 -1.83 6.15 17.01
N TYR A 44 -0.85 5.89 16.12
CA TYR A 44 0.29 6.81 15.94
C TYR A 44 -0.14 8.17 15.40
N ILE A 45 -1.06 8.19 14.42
CA ILE A 45 -1.62 9.43 13.87
C ILE A 45 -2.47 10.16 14.92
N GLY A 46 -3.34 9.42 15.61
CA GLY A 46 -4.27 9.99 16.58
C GLY A 46 -3.60 10.62 17.82
N ARG A 47 -2.38 10.15 18.15
CA ARG A 47 -1.60 10.77 19.27
C ARG A 47 -1.05 12.15 18.93
N LYS A 48 -0.97 12.49 17.65
CA LYS A 48 -0.42 13.76 17.20
C LYS A 48 -1.55 14.73 16.84
N LYS A 49 -1.48 15.94 17.34
CA LYS A 49 -2.39 17.03 16.93
C LYS A 49 -1.90 17.58 15.59
N LEU A 50 -2.39 16.99 14.49
CA LEU A 50 -1.94 17.30 13.16
C LEU A 50 -2.90 18.29 12.48
N LYS A 51 -2.33 19.23 11.76
CA LYS A 51 -3.09 20.03 10.79
C LYS A 51 -3.47 19.14 9.61
N ILE A 52 -4.76 18.92 9.43
CA ILE A 52 -5.28 18.16 8.29
C ILE A 52 -5.24 19.06 7.06
N SER A 53 -4.23 18.86 6.22
CA SER A 53 -4.10 19.53 4.92
C SER A 53 -4.49 18.60 3.78
N ALA A 54 -4.77 19.18 2.61
CA ALA A 54 -5.00 18.39 1.38
C ALA A 54 -3.80 17.48 1.07
N GLU A 55 -2.59 17.97 1.29
CA GLU A 55 -1.35 17.20 1.14
C GLU A 55 -1.37 15.94 2.02
N PHE A 56 -1.72 16.09 3.31
CA PHE A 56 -1.77 14.97 4.24
C PHE A 56 -2.85 13.94 3.87
N ILE A 57 -4.04 14.42 3.47
CA ILE A 57 -5.14 13.53 3.06
C ILE A 57 -4.74 12.70 1.84
N LEU A 58 -4.13 13.32 0.84
CA LEU A 58 -3.70 12.63 -0.37
C LEU A 58 -2.58 11.62 -0.09
N LEU A 59 -1.59 12.01 0.69
CA LEU A 59 -0.49 11.14 1.08
C LEU A 59 -0.97 9.97 1.94
N LEU A 60 -1.83 10.23 2.92
CA LEU A 60 -2.40 9.19 3.78
C LEU A 60 -3.32 8.26 2.99
N GLY A 61 -4.14 8.80 2.07
CA GLY A 61 -4.97 8.01 1.17
C GLY A 61 -4.15 7.06 0.29
N GLY A 62 -3.05 7.55 -0.29
CA GLY A 62 -2.10 6.72 -1.03
C GLY A 62 -1.47 5.64 -0.15
N PHE A 63 -1.00 6.00 1.04
CA PHE A 63 -0.40 5.05 2.00
C PHE A 63 -1.38 3.96 2.43
N VAL A 64 -2.59 4.32 2.87
CA VAL A 64 -3.62 3.35 3.29
C VAL A 64 -4.08 2.50 2.12
N GLY A 65 -4.21 3.10 0.92
CA GLY A 65 -4.55 2.39 -0.31
C GLY A 65 -3.50 1.34 -0.73
N LEU A 66 -2.23 1.50 -0.34
CA LEU A 66 -1.18 0.49 -0.51
C LEU A 66 -1.15 -0.51 0.64
N LEU A 67 -1.30 -0.01 1.87
CA LEU A 67 -1.21 -0.80 3.09
C LEU A 67 -2.28 -1.90 3.13
N ALA A 68 -3.53 -1.53 2.80
CA ALA A 68 -4.66 -2.45 2.85
C ALA A 68 -4.45 -3.68 1.95
N PRO A 69 -4.27 -3.54 0.63
CA PRO A 69 -4.13 -4.70 -0.24
C PRO A 69 -2.81 -5.45 -0.03
N PHE A 70 -1.78 -4.82 0.55
CA PHE A 70 -0.52 -5.50 0.84
C PHE A 70 -0.64 -6.50 1.99
N PHE A 71 -1.37 -6.15 3.05
CA PHE A 71 -1.52 -6.99 4.24
C PHE A 71 -2.78 -7.86 4.24
N LEU A 72 -3.85 -7.47 3.53
CA LEU A 72 -5.06 -8.26 3.46
C LEU A 72 -4.88 -9.47 2.53
N PRO A 73 -5.33 -10.67 2.95
CA PRO A 73 -5.35 -11.84 2.08
C PRO A 73 -6.40 -11.71 0.97
N GLN A 74 -6.23 -12.47 -0.11
CA GLN A 74 -7.17 -12.56 -1.23
C GLN A 74 -7.48 -11.22 -1.94
N MET A 75 -6.49 -10.31 -1.99
CA MET A 75 -6.65 -9.04 -2.70
C MET A 75 -6.38 -9.19 -4.20
N HIS A 76 -7.20 -8.49 -4.98
CA HIS A 76 -7.03 -8.37 -6.43
C HIS A 76 -6.18 -7.14 -6.79
N GLU A 77 -5.55 -7.19 -7.96
CA GLU A 77 -4.76 -6.10 -8.52
C GLU A 77 -5.48 -4.75 -8.62
N ARG A 78 -6.82 -4.78 -8.74
CA ARG A 78 -7.66 -3.57 -8.85
C ARG A 78 -7.66 -2.69 -7.62
N TYR A 79 -7.37 -3.25 -6.46
CA TYR A 79 -7.42 -2.47 -5.21
C TYR A 79 -6.27 -1.46 -5.08
N SER A 80 -5.16 -1.69 -5.78
CA SER A 80 -4.05 -0.73 -5.83
C SER A 80 -4.34 0.53 -6.65
N PHE A 81 -5.32 0.48 -7.55
CA PHE A 81 -5.72 1.65 -8.35
C PHE A 81 -6.11 2.86 -7.49
N PHE A 82 -6.75 2.60 -6.36
CA PHE A 82 -7.09 3.65 -5.41
C PHE A 82 -5.83 4.39 -4.91
N ALA A 83 -4.79 3.64 -4.54
CA ALA A 83 -3.52 4.23 -4.13
C ALA A 83 -2.86 5.04 -5.25
N GLU A 84 -2.92 4.57 -6.50
CA GLU A 84 -2.36 5.27 -7.65
C GLU A 84 -2.98 6.65 -7.84
N VAL A 85 -4.32 6.72 -7.80
CA VAL A 85 -5.03 7.99 -7.93
C VAL A 85 -4.59 8.98 -6.85
N PHE A 86 -4.52 8.54 -5.59
CA PHE A 86 -4.09 9.41 -4.50
C PHE A 86 -2.63 9.86 -4.64
N LEU A 87 -1.73 8.96 -5.05
CA LEU A 87 -0.33 9.30 -5.24
C LEU A 87 -0.11 10.22 -6.45
N ILE A 88 -0.88 10.07 -7.53
CA ILE A 88 -0.84 10.98 -8.67
C ILE A 88 -1.30 12.39 -8.23
N LEU A 89 -2.42 12.47 -7.50
CA LEU A 89 -2.89 13.76 -6.99
C LEU A 89 -1.91 14.38 -5.99
N TYR A 90 -1.25 13.56 -5.16
CA TYR A 90 -0.21 14.01 -4.23
C TYR A 90 0.97 14.64 -4.98
N VAL A 91 1.39 14.07 -6.10
CA VAL A 91 2.50 14.58 -6.92
C VAL A 91 2.18 15.93 -7.55
N ILE A 92 0.91 16.25 -7.82
CA ILE A 92 0.53 17.59 -8.28
C ILE A 92 0.92 18.64 -7.23
N LEU A 93 0.81 18.32 -5.94
CA LEU A 93 1.21 19.20 -4.83
C LEU A 93 2.71 19.12 -4.54
N LYS A 94 3.34 17.96 -4.78
CA LYS A 94 4.76 17.68 -4.50
C LYS A 94 5.43 16.99 -5.69
N PRO A 95 5.75 17.74 -6.77
CA PRO A 95 6.31 17.16 -8.01
C PRO A 95 7.60 16.36 -7.81
N GLN A 96 8.37 16.68 -6.78
CA GLN A 96 9.61 15.96 -6.43
C GLN A 96 9.39 14.49 -6.06
N LYS A 97 8.14 14.08 -5.75
CA LYS A 97 7.76 12.73 -5.34
C LYS A 97 7.17 11.90 -6.48
N PHE A 98 7.41 12.30 -7.73
CA PHE A 98 6.86 11.64 -8.93
C PHE A 98 7.19 10.15 -9.03
N TYR A 99 8.27 9.71 -8.41
CA TYR A 99 8.69 8.31 -8.43
C TYR A 99 7.69 7.38 -7.71
N LEU A 100 6.92 7.87 -6.71
CA LEU A 100 5.93 7.06 -6.00
C LEU A 100 4.84 6.50 -6.92
N PRO A 101 4.06 7.34 -7.63
CA PRO A 101 3.06 6.83 -8.56
C PRO A 101 3.69 6.08 -9.74
N VAL A 102 4.89 6.46 -10.21
CA VAL A 102 5.54 5.78 -11.33
C VAL A 102 5.84 4.31 -10.98
N PHE A 103 6.47 4.06 -9.84
CA PHE A 103 6.74 2.68 -9.41
C PHE A 103 5.45 1.91 -9.10
N GLN A 104 4.45 2.58 -8.51
CA GLN A 104 3.17 1.93 -8.25
C GLN A 104 2.43 1.58 -9.54
N SER A 105 2.35 2.49 -10.50
CA SER A 105 1.73 2.20 -11.80
C SER A 105 2.49 1.13 -12.58
N LEU A 106 3.80 1.04 -12.43
CA LEU A 106 4.59 -0.03 -13.02
C LEU A 106 4.18 -1.40 -12.45
N THR A 107 4.03 -1.52 -11.12
CA THR A 107 3.58 -2.78 -10.50
C THR A 107 2.18 -3.17 -10.92
N SER A 108 1.26 -2.21 -11.00
CA SER A 108 -0.09 -2.44 -11.48
C SER A 108 -0.12 -2.85 -12.96
N PHE A 109 0.61 -2.13 -13.81
CA PHE A 109 0.73 -2.47 -15.23
C PHE A 109 1.26 -3.89 -15.44
N MET A 110 2.29 -4.28 -14.69
CA MET A 110 2.83 -5.63 -14.75
C MET A 110 1.80 -6.67 -14.28
N GLY A 111 1.04 -6.41 -13.20
CA GLY A 111 -0.06 -7.26 -12.75
C GLY A 111 -1.14 -7.45 -13.82
N TYR A 112 -1.55 -6.36 -14.49
CA TYR A 112 -2.53 -6.42 -15.56
C TYR A 112 -1.99 -7.10 -16.82
N SER A 113 -0.72 -6.91 -17.18
CA SER A 113 -0.13 -7.50 -18.37
C SER A 113 -0.11 -9.02 -18.32
N ILE A 114 0.08 -9.60 -17.14
CA ILE A 114 0.00 -11.05 -16.91
C ILE A 114 -1.42 -11.58 -17.15
N PHE A 115 -2.43 -10.77 -16.79
CA PHE A 115 -3.82 -11.14 -17.01
C PHE A 115 -4.21 -11.12 -18.50
N VAL A 116 -3.69 -10.13 -19.25
CA VAL A 116 -4.05 -9.91 -20.64
C VAL A 116 -3.21 -10.77 -21.60
N ALA A 117 -1.95 -10.91 -21.32
CA ALA A 117 -0.98 -11.58 -22.21
C ALA A 117 -0.45 -12.88 -21.60
N GLN A 118 -1.29 -13.87 -21.42
CA GLN A 118 -1.07 -15.16 -20.74
C GLN A 118 0.31 -15.84 -20.92
N ASP A 119 1.13 -15.39 -21.87
CA ASP A 119 2.45 -15.93 -22.21
C ASP A 119 3.65 -15.07 -21.78
N TRP A 120 3.43 -13.90 -21.15
CA TRP A 120 4.55 -13.07 -20.70
C TRP A 120 5.03 -13.54 -19.32
N SER A 121 6.11 -14.29 -19.34
CA SER A 121 6.85 -14.72 -18.15
C SER A 121 7.63 -13.54 -17.52
N LEU A 122 6.96 -12.43 -17.23
CA LEU A 122 7.56 -11.42 -16.38
C LEU A 122 7.79 -12.01 -15.00
N PRO A 123 8.91 -11.73 -14.35
CA PRO A 123 9.24 -12.30 -13.05
C PRO A 123 8.34 -11.71 -11.95
N ILE A 124 7.10 -12.20 -11.88
CA ILE A 124 6.08 -11.82 -10.89
C ILE A 124 6.64 -11.86 -9.47
N GLN A 125 7.58 -12.75 -9.22
CA GLN A 125 8.20 -12.94 -7.91
C GLN A 125 8.89 -11.69 -7.35
N TYR A 126 9.26 -10.72 -8.20
CA TYR A 126 9.90 -9.48 -7.76
C TYR A 126 8.91 -8.33 -7.49
N MET A 127 7.67 -8.46 -7.95
CA MET A 127 6.66 -7.41 -7.77
C MET A 127 6.35 -7.06 -6.31
N PRO A 128 6.22 -8.04 -5.40
CA PRO A 128 5.95 -7.74 -4.00
C PRO A 128 7.04 -6.89 -3.35
N PHE A 129 8.30 -7.03 -3.80
CA PHE A 129 9.41 -6.21 -3.30
C PHE A 129 9.29 -4.76 -3.76
N ILE A 130 8.84 -4.53 -5.01
CA ILE A 130 8.61 -3.16 -5.51
C ILE A 130 7.44 -2.54 -4.75
N THR A 131 6.32 -3.26 -4.60
CA THR A 131 5.16 -2.79 -3.84
C THR A 131 5.54 -2.48 -2.38
N LEU A 132 6.33 -3.35 -1.74
CA LEU A 132 6.84 -3.12 -0.38
C LEU A 132 7.72 -1.86 -0.33
N THR A 133 8.58 -1.67 -1.32
CA THR A 133 9.45 -0.48 -1.39
C THR A 133 8.62 0.80 -1.50
N VAL A 134 7.61 0.83 -2.38
CA VAL A 134 6.71 1.98 -2.51
C VAL A 134 5.92 2.21 -1.23
N LEU A 135 5.45 1.15 -0.58
CA LEU A 135 4.76 1.24 0.72
C LEU A 135 5.68 1.83 1.80
N CYS A 136 6.94 1.37 1.89
CA CYS A 136 7.91 1.90 2.85
C CYS A 136 8.24 3.37 2.57
N LEU A 137 8.45 3.75 1.30
CA LEU A 137 8.74 5.13 0.92
C LEU A 137 7.54 6.05 1.23
N THR A 138 6.33 5.62 0.89
CA THR A 138 5.11 6.39 1.20
C THR A 138 4.90 6.49 2.71
N GLY A 139 5.11 5.40 3.45
CA GLY A 139 5.08 5.39 4.91
C GLY A 139 6.11 6.32 5.55
N TYR A 140 7.31 6.38 4.98
CA TYR A 140 8.35 7.33 5.42
C TYR A 140 7.92 8.79 5.20
N GLU A 141 7.28 9.12 4.07
CA GLU A 141 6.75 10.46 3.84
C GLU A 141 5.63 10.80 4.83
N VAL A 142 4.74 9.85 5.14
CA VAL A 142 3.72 10.01 6.18
C VAL A 142 4.37 10.25 7.53
N TYR A 143 5.37 9.46 7.90
CA TYR A 143 6.12 9.61 9.15
C TYR A 143 6.79 10.99 9.23
N LYS A 144 7.44 11.43 8.15
CA LYS A 144 8.08 12.75 8.06
C LYS A 144 7.07 13.86 8.24
N TYR A 145 5.91 13.79 7.57
CA TYR A 145 4.84 14.77 7.70
C TYR A 145 4.34 14.90 9.15
N ILE A 146 4.11 13.76 9.80
CA ILE A 146 3.60 13.69 11.19
C ILE A 146 4.59 14.30 12.19
N ASN A 147 5.88 14.15 11.96
CA ASN A 147 6.93 14.64 12.89
C ASN A 147 7.47 16.01 12.52
N ASP A 148 7.00 16.63 11.44
CA ASP A 148 7.37 17.99 11.08
C ASP A 148 6.65 18.98 12.05
N PRO A 149 7.40 19.80 12.81
CA PRO A 149 6.82 20.78 13.72
C PRO A 149 5.86 21.77 13.04
N GLY A 150 6.09 22.09 11.76
CA GLY A 150 5.25 23.00 10.98
C GLY A 150 3.84 22.45 10.72
N ASN A 151 3.67 21.13 10.77
CA ASN A 151 2.42 20.43 10.51
C ASN A 151 1.64 20.08 11.79
N GLN A 152 2.19 20.40 12.97
CA GLN A 152 1.50 20.19 14.23
C GLN A 152 0.68 21.44 14.61
N GLU A 153 -0.50 21.23 15.15
CA GLU A 153 -1.25 22.32 15.77
C GLU A 153 -0.49 22.80 17.00
N VAL A 154 -0.07 24.06 16.96
CA VAL A 154 0.44 24.70 18.18
C VAL A 154 -0.71 24.68 19.20
N ALA A 155 -0.49 23.99 20.30
CA ALA A 155 -1.43 24.06 21.41
C ALA A 155 -1.52 25.53 21.84
N SER A 156 -2.55 26.22 21.35
CA SER A 156 -2.91 27.54 21.87
C SER A 156 -3.33 27.31 23.31
N CYS A 157 -2.45 27.74 24.22
CA CYS A 157 -2.78 27.89 25.63
C CYS A 157 -3.89 28.91 25.79
#